data_1e841b34db551c20b8bcfd3539426531
#
_entry.id   1e841b34db551c20b8bcfd3539426531
#
_cell.length_a   1.000
_cell.length_b   1.000
_cell.length_c   1.000
_cell.angle_alpha   90.00
_cell.angle_beta   90.00
_cell.angle_gamma   90.00
#
_symmetry.space_group_name_H-M   'P 1'
#
loop_
_entity.id
_entity.type
_entity.pdbx_description
1 polymer ?
#
loop_
_entity_poly.entity_id
_entity_poly.type
_entity_poly.pdbx_seq_one_letter_code
_entity_poly.pdbx_strand_id
1 'polypeptide(L)'
;MKKITYVTGNWSKIMSAKNILEPLGIEVDNVKMETTEIQADTVEEVAMHSAKEASDKLKCAVLKNDTGLYVEALGGFPGPYTHYVDERLGEDGLLKLLEGVDNRNACFMEAFAYCESVSYTHLTLPTTSR
;
A
#
# COMPACT_ATOMS: atom_id res chain seq x y z
N MET A 1 16.86 -12.06 -17.61
CA MET A 1 16.48 -10.98 -16.69
C MET A 1 15.02 -11.12 -16.32
N LYS A 2 14.74 -11.11 -15.04
CA LYS A 2 13.35 -11.10 -14.58
C LYS A 2 12.76 -9.70 -14.72
N LYS A 3 11.47 -9.65 -14.91
CA LYS A 3 10.73 -8.41 -15.07
C LYS A 3 9.53 -8.41 -14.13
N ILE A 4 9.29 -7.29 -13.47
CA ILE A 4 8.13 -7.08 -12.62
C ILE A 4 7.42 -5.80 -13.04
N THR A 5 6.11 -5.82 -13.03
CA THR A 5 5.31 -4.63 -13.31
C THR A 5 4.80 -4.05 -12.00
N TYR A 6 5.23 -2.84 -11.67
CA TYR A 6 4.74 -2.14 -10.50
C TYR A 6 3.45 -1.40 -10.88
N VAL A 7 2.36 -1.75 -10.23
CA VAL A 7 1.05 -1.18 -10.51
C VAL A 7 0.88 0.07 -9.63
N THR A 8 1.36 1.18 -10.14
CA THR A 8 1.29 2.48 -9.47
C THR A 8 1.47 3.61 -10.48
N GLY A 9 0.89 4.75 -10.19
CA GLY A 9 1.16 5.99 -10.90
C GLY A 9 2.12 6.92 -10.15
N ASN A 10 2.64 6.49 -9.01
CA ASN A 10 3.50 7.31 -8.18
C ASN A 10 4.96 7.18 -8.62
N TRP A 11 5.51 8.26 -9.21
CA TRP A 11 6.87 8.27 -9.73
C TRP A 11 7.93 7.98 -8.67
N SER A 12 7.77 8.50 -7.46
CA SER A 12 8.71 8.23 -6.37
C SER A 12 8.78 6.75 -6.03
N LYS A 13 7.64 6.08 -6.01
CA LYS A 13 7.59 4.64 -5.74
C LYS A 13 8.26 3.85 -6.85
N ILE A 14 8.02 4.25 -8.10
CA ILE A 14 8.63 3.61 -9.27
C ILE A 14 10.15 3.73 -9.21
N MET A 15 10.66 4.93 -8.94
CA MET A 15 12.10 5.19 -8.87
C MET A 15 12.75 4.42 -7.72
N SER A 16 12.10 4.37 -6.57
CA SER A 16 12.60 3.60 -5.43
C SER A 16 12.70 2.11 -5.76
N ALA A 17 11.67 1.57 -6.41
CA ALA A 17 11.68 0.17 -6.82
C ALA A 17 12.79 -0.12 -7.84
N LYS A 18 12.96 0.76 -8.82
CA LYS A 18 14.04 0.62 -9.81
C LYS A 18 15.42 0.65 -9.15
N ASN A 19 15.63 1.60 -8.24
CA ASN A 19 16.92 1.74 -7.56
C ASN A 19 17.30 0.52 -6.73
N ILE A 20 16.31 -0.20 -6.21
CA ILE A 20 16.53 -1.38 -5.39
C ILE A 20 16.62 -2.66 -6.25
N LEU A 21 15.74 -2.80 -7.23
CA LEU A 21 15.56 -4.06 -7.94
C LEU A 21 16.42 -4.19 -9.19
N GLU A 22 16.65 -3.11 -9.93
CA GLU A 22 17.42 -3.17 -11.17
C GLU A 22 18.87 -3.60 -10.95
N PRO A 23 19.56 -3.16 -9.90
CA PRO A 23 20.90 -3.69 -9.61
C PRO A 23 20.93 -5.20 -9.33
N LEU A 24 19.79 -5.78 -8.96
CA LEU A 24 19.65 -7.21 -8.71
C LEU A 24 19.26 -8.01 -9.96
N GLY A 25 19.20 -7.35 -11.12
CA GLY A 25 18.84 -8.01 -12.38
C GLY A 25 17.33 -8.12 -12.61
N ILE A 26 16.53 -7.32 -11.89
CA ILE A 26 15.09 -7.32 -12.04
C ILE A 26 14.67 -6.01 -12.70
N GLU A 27 14.16 -6.11 -13.92
CA GLU A 27 13.63 -4.94 -14.64
C GLU A 27 12.29 -4.54 -14.05
N VAL A 28 12.10 -3.24 -13.83
CA VAL A 28 10.85 -2.72 -13.27
C VAL A 28 10.12 -1.90 -14.33
N ASP A 29 8.99 -2.41 -14.78
CA ASP A 29 8.03 -1.65 -15.56
C ASP A 29 6.98 -1.08 -14.61
N ASN A 30 6.19 -0.14 -15.10
CA ASN A 30 5.08 0.40 -14.34
C ASN A 30 3.84 0.55 -15.19
N VAL A 31 2.69 0.40 -14.56
CA VAL A 31 1.38 0.61 -15.15
C VAL A 31 0.53 1.34 -14.13
N LYS A 32 -0.13 2.39 -14.57
CA LYS A 32 -1.15 3.04 -13.75
C LYS A 32 -2.48 2.34 -14.06
N MET A 33 -2.99 1.58 -13.11
CA MET A 33 -4.23 0.85 -13.26
C MET A 33 -4.98 0.88 -11.93
N GLU A 34 -6.26 1.17 -12.00
CA GLU A 34 -7.11 1.10 -10.82
C GLU A 34 -7.46 -0.35 -10.52
N THR A 35 -7.34 -0.70 -9.25
CA THR A 35 -7.75 -1.99 -8.73
C THR A 35 -8.81 -1.78 -7.66
N THR A 36 -9.59 -2.84 -7.38
CA THR A 36 -10.60 -2.78 -6.34
C THR A 36 -9.93 -2.70 -4.97
N GLU A 37 -10.28 -1.67 -4.21
CA GLU A 37 -9.90 -1.60 -2.80
C GLU A 37 -11.00 -2.26 -1.98
N ILE A 38 -10.73 -3.49 -1.54
CA ILE A 38 -11.70 -4.23 -0.75
C ILE A 38 -11.81 -3.65 0.66
N GLN A 39 -12.93 -3.89 1.31
CA GLN A 39 -13.05 -3.65 2.74
C GLN A 39 -12.33 -4.78 3.47
N ALA A 40 -11.36 -4.41 4.30
CA ALA A 40 -10.51 -5.37 4.98
C ALA A 40 -10.02 -4.78 6.29
N ASP A 41 -9.50 -5.63 7.15
CA ASP A 41 -8.95 -5.19 8.44
C ASP A 41 -7.49 -4.78 8.33
N THR A 42 -6.79 -5.21 7.29
CA THR A 42 -5.35 -4.98 7.15
C THR A 42 -4.99 -4.50 5.76
N VAL A 43 -3.89 -3.73 5.68
CA VAL A 43 -3.34 -3.30 4.39
C VAL A 43 -2.77 -4.48 3.60
N GLU A 44 -2.34 -5.54 4.26
CA GLU A 44 -1.86 -6.77 3.60
C GLU A 44 -2.97 -7.39 2.76
N GLU A 45 -4.17 -7.52 3.32
CA GLU A 45 -5.31 -8.07 2.60
C GLU A 45 -5.66 -7.23 1.37
N VAL A 46 -5.62 -5.91 1.51
CA VAL A 46 -5.89 -5.00 0.40
C VAL A 46 -4.83 -5.14 -0.69
N ALA A 47 -3.56 -5.13 -0.31
CA ALA A 47 -2.45 -5.25 -1.26
C ALA A 47 -2.48 -6.60 -2.00
N MET A 48 -2.74 -7.69 -1.29
CA MET A 48 -2.79 -9.03 -1.87
C MET A 48 -3.94 -9.17 -2.87
N HIS A 49 -5.12 -8.66 -2.51
CA HIS A 49 -6.27 -8.70 -3.42
C HIS A 49 -6.00 -7.88 -4.68
N SER A 50 -5.46 -6.67 -4.52
CA SER A 50 -5.14 -5.78 -5.64
C SER A 50 -4.06 -6.37 -6.55
N ALA A 51 -3.03 -6.99 -5.98
CA ALA A 51 -1.97 -7.62 -6.74
C ALA A 51 -2.50 -8.79 -7.57
N LYS A 52 -3.36 -9.62 -6.98
CA LYS A 52 -3.95 -10.74 -7.71
C LYS A 52 -4.85 -10.26 -8.85
N GLU A 53 -5.69 -9.27 -8.60
CA GLU A 53 -6.56 -8.68 -9.62
C GLU A 53 -5.71 -8.14 -10.79
N ALA A 54 -4.65 -7.39 -10.47
CA ALA A 54 -3.78 -6.83 -11.48
C ALA A 54 -3.03 -7.90 -12.27
N SER A 55 -2.52 -8.92 -11.60
CA SER A 55 -1.83 -10.03 -12.26
C SER A 55 -2.76 -10.80 -13.19
N ASP A 56 -3.99 -11.03 -12.77
CA ASP A 56 -4.99 -11.72 -13.61
C ASP A 56 -5.33 -10.89 -14.85
N LYS A 57 -5.41 -9.58 -14.72
CA LYS A 57 -5.72 -8.68 -15.84
C LYS A 57 -4.55 -8.48 -16.79
N LEU A 58 -3.36 -8.30 -16.25
CA LEU A 58 -2.14 -8.00 -17.02
C LEU A 58 -1.42 -9.25 -17.51
N LYS A 59 -1.74 -10.40 -16.96
CA LYS A 59 -1.11 -11.69 -17.31
C LYS A 59 0.41 -11.68 -17.14
N CYS A 60 0.89 -11.02 -16.09
CA CYS A 60 2.32 -10.94 -15.79
C CYS A 60 2.54 -10.83 -14.28
N ALA A 61 3.80 -10.93 -13.87
CA ALA A 61 4.18 -10.73 -12.48
C ALA A 61 4.02 -9.26 -12.11
N VAL A 62 3.32 -8.99 -11.02
CA VAL A 62 3.06 -7.63 -10.56
C VAL A 62 3.53 -7.41 -9.14
N LEU A 63 3.85 -6.16 -8.86
CA LEU A 63 4.06 -5.63 -7.52
C LEU A 63 2.97 -4.60 -7.26
N LYS A 64 2.34 -4.68 -6.12
CA LYS A 64 1.34 -3.72 -5.68
C LYS A 64 1.59 -3.44 -4.20
N ASN A 65 1.37 -2.20 -3.79
CA ASN A 65 1.48 -1.86 -2.37
C ASN A 65 0.24 -1.13 -1.88
N ASP A 66 0.00 -1.22 -0.59
CA ASP A 66 -1.01 -0.44 0.10
C ASP A 66 -0.42 0.10 1.39
N THR A 67 -0.77 1.33 1.73
CA THR A 67 -0.27 2.01 2.92
C THR A 67 -1.44 2.47 3.77
N GLY A 68 -1.34 2.29 5.07
CA GLY A 68 -2.35 2.76 6.01
C GLY A 68 -1.74 3.49 7.18
N LEU A 69 -2.48 4.48 7.68
CA LEU A 69 -2.16 5.19 8.93
C LEU A 69 -2.99 4.55 10.06
N TYR A 70 -2.32 4.05 11.06
CA TYR A 70 -2.95 3.41 12.21
C TYR A 70 -2.75 4.31 13.43
N VAL A 71 -3.86 4.88 13.90
CA VAL A 71 -3.85 5.79 15.05
C VAL A 71 -4.29 5.02 16.28
N GLU A 72 -3.41 4.89 17.25
CA GLU A 72 -3.65 4.04 18.43
C GLU A 72 -4.91 4.45 19.20
N ALA A 73 -5.08 5.75 19.45
CA ALA A 73 -6.25 6.25 20.19
C ALA A 73 -7.58 6.02 19.47
N LEU A 74 -7.53 5.73 18.17
CA LEU A 74 -8.72 5.45 17.36
C LEU A 74 -8.88 3.95 17.08
N GLY A 75 -8.19 3.10 17.84
CA GLY A 75 -8.27 1.66 17.67
C GLY A 75 -7.63 1.16 16.38
N GLY A 76 -6.68 1.90 15.83
CA GLY A 76 -6.04 1.59 14.55
C GLY A 76 -6.70 2.24 13.35
N PHE A 77 -7.82 2.94 13.55
CA PHE A 77 -8.46 3.67 12.46
C PHE A 77 -7.59 4.87 12.05
N PRO A 78 -7.47 5.25 10.77
CA PRO A 78 -8.20 4.71 9.63
C PRO A 78 -7.65 3.40 9.04
N GLY A 79 -6.40 3.00 9.31
CA GLY A 79 -5.84 1.74 8.85
C GLY A 79 -5.97 1.54 7.34
N PRO A 80 -6.58 0.42 6.88
CA PRO A 80 -6.74 0.16 5.45
C PRO A 80 -7.69 1.12 4.74
N TYR A 81 -8.40 1.98 5.47
CA TYR A 81 -9.29 3.00 4.91
C TYR A 81 -8.66 4.38 4.83
N THR A 82 -7.36 4.48 4.99
CA THR A 82 -6.64 5.77 5.06
C THR A 82 -6.91 6.65 3.85
N HIS A 83 -6.85 6.11 2.66
CA HIS A 83 -7.10 6.89 1.44
C HIS A 83 -8.52 7.46 1.42
N TYR A 84 -9.51 6.63 1.76
CA TYR A 84 -10.90 7.06 1.81
C TYR A 84 -11.12 8.15 2.85
N VAL A 85 -10.52 7.99 4.02
CA VAL A 85 -10.63 8.98 5.11
C VAL A 85 -9.93 10.28 4.74
N ASP A 86 -8.77 10.20 4.09
CA ASP A 86 -8.06 11.39 3.62
C ASP A 86 -8.91 12.20 2.64
N GLU A 87 -9.58 11.53 1.71
CA GLU A 87 -10.46 12.20 0.75
C GLU A 87 -11.70 12.81 1.41
N ARG A 88 -12.23 12.18 2.46
CA ARG A 88 -13.49 12.61 3.11
C ARG A 88 -13.28 13.61 4.23
N LEU A 89 -12.32 13.34 5.11
CA LEU A 89 -12.09 14.15 6.30
C LEU A 89 -10.85 15.03 6.17
N GLY A 90 -9.83 14.56 5.46
CA GLY A 90 -8.54 15.21 5.40
C GLY A 90 -7.82 15.21 6.74
N GLU A 91 -6.69 15.87 6.76
CA GLU A 91 -5.86 15.99 7.97
C GLU A 91 -6.62 16.72 9.09
N ASP A 92 -7.32 17.80 8.74
CA ASP A 92 -8.06 18.58 9.71
C ASP A 92 -9.17 17.77 10.37
N GLY A 93 -9.87 16.95 9.60
CA GLY A 93 -10.92 16.08 10.13
C GLY A 93 -10.37 15.03 11.07
N LEU A 94 -9.23 14.47 10.73
CA LEU A 94 -8.56 13.49 11.59
C LEU A 94 -8.10 14.13 12.90
N LEU A 95 -7.54 15.33 12.83
CA LEU A 95 -7.13 16.06 14.03
C LEU A 95 -8.32 16.41 14.93
N LYS A 96 -9.47 16.67 14.34
CA LYS A 96 -10.70 16.89 15.13
C LYS A 96 -11.09 15.66 15.94
N LEU A 97 -10.90 14.46 15.37
CA LEU A 97 -11.17 13.22 16.08
C LEU A 97 -10.24 13.04 17.28
N LEU A 98 -9.10 13.71 17.28
CA LEU A 98 -8.10 13.61 18.34
C LEU A 98 -8.14 14.79 19.33
N GLU A 99 -9.12 15.69 19.21
CA GLU A 99 -9.27 16.79 20.16
C GLU A 99 -9.48 16.24 21.57
N GLY A 100 -8.68 16.75 22.52
CA GLY A 100 -8.72 16.30 23.90
C GLY A 100 -8.11 14.93 24.15
N VAL A 101 -7.50 14.32 23.16
CA VAL A 101 -6.86 13.01 23.27
C VAL A 101 -5.36 13.22 23.48
N ASP A 102 -4.85 12.68 24.59
CA ASP A 102 -3.43 12.82 24.93
C ASP A 102 -2.54 11.84 24.14
N ASN A 103 -3.04 10.64 23.90
CA ASN A 103 -2.30 9.63 23.14
C ASN A 103 -2.29 9.99 21.65
N ARG A 104 -1.12 10.38 21.16
CA ARG A 104 -0.92 10.76 19.75
C ARG A 104 -0.06 9.76 19.00
N ASN A 105 0.07 8.54 19.55
CA ASN A 105 0.86 7.50 18.89
C ASN A 105 0.15 7.02 17.65
N ALA A 106 0.91 6.93 16.56
CA ALA A 106 0.43 6.44 15.29
C ALA A 106 1.58 5.80 14.53
N CYS A 107 1.26 4.94 13.59
CA CYS A 107 2.27 4.39 12.69
C CYS A 107 1.68 4.25 11.29
N PHE A 108 2.56 4.34 10.29
CA PHE A 108 2.24 3.92 8.95
C PHE A 108 2.63 2.46 8.80
N MET A 109 1.75 1.70 8.16
CA MET A 109 2.04 0.33 7.75
C MET A 109 1.98 0.29 6.25
N GLU A 110 2.99 -0.27 5.62
CA GLU A 110 3.02 -0.44 4.18
C GLU A 110 3.18 -1.91 3.85
N ALA A 111 2.28 -2.45 3.07
CA ALA A 111 2.30 -3.82 2.62
C ALA A 111 2.63 -3.86 1.14
N PHE A 112 3.61 -4.69 0.77
CA PHE A 112 3.94 -4.97 -0.63
C PHE A 112 3.49 -6.38 -0.95
N ALA A 113 2.75 -6.54 -2.04
CA ALA A 113 2.31 -7.83 -2.53
C ALA A 113 2.88 -8.08 -3.91
N TYR A 114 3.50 -9.23 -4.06
CA TYR A 114 3.99 -9.73 -5.34
C TYR A 114 3.09 -10.88 -5.78
N CYS A 115 2.64 -10.84 -7.01
CA CYS A 115 1.79 -11.89 -7.55
C CYS A 115 2.25 -12.27 -8.95
N GLU A 116 2.54 -13.54 -9.15
CA GLU A 116 2.58 -14.13 -10.50
C GLU A 116 1.37 -15.06 -10.64
N SER A 117 1.17 -15.58 -11.83
CA SER A 117 -0.08 -16.26 -12.21
C SER A 117 -0.55 -17.38 -11.27
N VAL A 118 0.34 -17.97 -10.46
CA VAL A 118 0.00 -19.14 -9.64
C VAL A 118 0.26 -18.95 -8.14
N SER A 119 0.98 -17.91 -7.74
CA SER A 119 1.30 -17.68 -6.34
C SER A 119 1.58 -16.21 -6.07
N TYR A 120 1.45 -15.81 -4.81
CA TYR A 120 1.84 -14.49 -4.38
C TYR A 120 2.41 -14.52 -2.98
N THR A 121 3.28 -13.53 -2.71
CA THR A 121 3.82 -13.29 -1.38
C THR A 121 3.62 -11.83 -1.01
N HIS A 122 3.64 -11.55 0.27
CA HIS A 122 3.55 -10.17 0.76
C HIS A 122 4.60 -9.90 1.83
N LEU A 123 4.91 -8.63 1.99
CA LEU A 123 5.81 -8.13 3.03
C LEU A 123 5.20 -6.86 3.62
N THR A 124 5.12 -6.81 4.94
CA THR A 124 4.62 -5.63 5.66
C THR A 124 5.77 -5.00 6.42
N LEU A 125 5.93 -3.68 6.23
CA LEU A 125 6.97 -2.91 6.90
C LEU A 125 6.31 -1.82 7.74
N PRO A 126 6.46 -1.85 9.07
CA PRO A 126 5.97 -0.76 9.90
C PRO A 126 6.90 0.46 9.80
N THR A 127 6.31 1.64 9.68
CA THR A 127 7.04 2.90 9.78
C THR A 127 6.34 3.77 10.82
N THR A 128 7.12 4.36 11.72
CA THR A 128 6.58 5.16 12.82
C THR A 128 6.56 6.63 12.45
N SER A 129 5.47 7.32 12.78
CA SER A 129 5.33 8.75 12.60
C SER A 129 4.72 9.38 13.84
N ARG A 130 5.09 10.61 14.10
CA ARG A 130 4.58 11.39 15.22
C ARG A 130 4.02 12.72 14.76
#